data_06d2ef80213b0317ad15e7742081f071
#
_entry.id   06d2ef80213b0317ad15e7742081f071
#
_cell.length_a   1.000
_cell.length_b   1.000
_cell.length_c   1.000
_cell.angle_alpha   90.00
_cell.angle_beta   90.00
_cell.angle_gamma   90.00
#
_symmetry.space_group_name_H-M   'P 1'
#
loop_
_entity.id
_entity.type
_entity.pdbx_description
1 polymer ?
#
loop_
_entity_poly.entity_id
_entity_poly.type
_entity_poly.pdbx_seq_one_letter_code
_entity_poly.pdbx_strand_id
1 'polypeptide(L)'
;MSRLFSAAPFIVSLVLGILAVIFAFRLSLADDLWPVEPTGPLSFTLIGSFFASACVATLWCLYERQVGGLVGLALDYLTIFGVIAVFSFDLADGDNIITVVAAALAIGGVLFATTMLPALRSPITDLRPQPRLARLSFIGSVFWLVGVGVALLLKAKVLPWPLSDELSVISGSLFLGAATYLGYSLLRPSWANTGGQLAAFLAYDVVLIYPLFTRLPDVDSEFRINLFVYSAVIAYSALLATYYLLVDPRTRVFGYVSPVAALPSSPPFAGGQDSSG
;
A
#
# COMPACT_ATOMS: atom_id res chain seq x y z
N MET A 1 -8.27 24.35 1.44
CA MET A 1 -8.77 23.05 0.88
C MET A 1 -10.24 22.90 1.24
N SER A 2 -11.12 22.65 0.27
CA SER A 2 -12.55 22.49 0.55
C SER A 2 -12.75 21.22 1.41
N ARG A 3 -13.70 21.27 2.36
CA ARG A 3 -14.04 20.13 3.24
C ARG A 3 -14.42 18.86 2.47
N LEU A 4 -14.88 18.99 1.23
CA LEU A 4 -15.19 17.89 0.30
C LEU A 4 -13.95 17.06 -0.10
N PHE A 5 -12.76 17.70 -0.22
CA PHE A 5 -11.53 16.99 -0.59
C PHE A 5 -11.01 16.03 0.51
N SER A 6 -11.42 16.26 1.77
CA SER A 6 -11.05 15.38 2.89
C SER A 6 -12.07 14.28 3.14
N ALA A 7 -13.33 14.47 2.75
CA ALA A 7 -14.38 13.51 3.03
C ALA A 7 -14.30 12.25 2.16
N ALA A 8 -14.04 12.39 0.86
CA ALA A 8 -13.99 11.26 -0.05
C ALA A 8 -12.87 10.25 0.30
N PRO A 9 -11.59 10.65 0.49
CA PRO A 9 -10.54 9.72 0.91
C PRO A 9 -10.83 9.08 2.28
N PHE A 10 -11.46 9.82 3.19
CA PHE A 10 -11.84 9.26 4.50
C PHE A 10 -12.90 8.16 4.37
N ILE A 11 -13.95 8.39 3.57
CA ILE A 11 -14.98 7.36 3.29
C ILE A 11 -14.34 6.15 2.62
N VAL A 12 -13.45 6.36 1.64
CA VAL A 12 -12.74 5.27 0.97
C VAL A 12 -11.91 4.48 1.99
N SER A 13 -11.15 5.14 2.87
CA SER A 13 -10.36 4.43 3.88
C SER A 13 -11.23 3.62 4.85
N LEU A 14 -12.41 4.14 5.22
CA LEU A 14 -13.35 3.41 6.07
C LEU A 14 -13.88 2.15 5.37
N VAL A 15 -14.26 2.25 4.10
CA VAL A 15 -14.71 1.09 3.31
C VAL A 15 -13.58 0.06 3.19
N LEU A 16 -12.37 0.49 2.86
CA LEU A 16 -11.20 -0.38 2.78
C LEU A 16 -10.89 -1.06 4.12
N GLY A 17 -11.02 -0.35 5.24
CA GLY A 17 -10.84 -0.91 6.57
C GLY A 17 -11.88 -1.97 6.92
N ILE A 18 -13.15 -1.75 6.55
CA ILE A 18 -14.23 -2.74 6.70
C ILE A 18 -13.94 -3.97 5.84
N LEU A 19 -13.58 -3.80 4.58
CA LEU A 19 -13.20 -4.89 3.70
C LEU A 19 -11.98 -5.66 4.23
N ALA A 20 -10.97 -4.96 4.74
CA ALA A 20 -9.81 -5.59 5.36
C ALA A 20 -10.22 -6.55 6.49
N VAL A 21 -11.13 -6.13 7.39
CA VAL A 21 -11.64 -6.97 8.47
C VAL A 21 -12.43 -8.16 7.94
N ILE A 22 -13.35 -7.93 6.99
CA ILE A 22 -14.19 -8.98 6.39
C ILE A 22 -13.31 -10.07 5.78
N PHE A 23 -12.31 -9.71 5.00
CA PHE A 23 -11.44 -10.65 4.30
C PHE A 23 -10.37 -11.27 5.21
N ALA A 24 -9.71 -10.48 6.07
CA ALA A 24 -8.68 -11.00 6.98
C ALA A 24 -9.23 -12.05 7.95
N PHE A 25 -10.44 -11.85 8.47
CA PHE A 25 -11.10 -12.76 9.40
C PHE A 25 -12.03 -13.76 8.69
N ARG A 26 -12.12 -13.71 7.36
CA ARG A 26 -12.98 -14.57 6.56
C ARG A 26 -14.42 -14.62 7.11
N LEU A 27 -15.02 -13.46 7.30
CA LEU A 27 -16.42 -13.41 7.68
C LEU A 27 -17.28 -13.95 6.52
N SER A 28 -18.46 -14.50 6.81
CA SER A 28 -19.36 -15.10 5.79
C SER A 28 -19.61 -14.17 4.60
N LEU A 29 -19.62 -12.87 4.82
CA LEU A 29 -19.75 -11.85 3.78
C LEU A 29 -18.56 -11.84 2.78
N ALA A 30 -17.40 -12.37 3.14
CA ALA A 30 -16.26 -12.41 2.24
C ALA A 30 -16.50 -13.33 1.05
N ASP A 31 -17.13 -14.47 1.27
CA ASP A 31 -17.48 -15.42 0.21
C ASP A 31 -18.53 -14.81 -0.75
N ASP A 32 -19.48 -14.01 -0.24
CA ASP A 32 -20.52 -13.34 -1.05
C ASP A 32 -19.97 -12.14 -1.85
N LEU A 33 -18.98 -11.43 -1.30
CA LEU A 33 -18.42 -10.24 -1.93
C LEU A 33 -17.34 -10.55 -2.97
N TRP A 34 -16.75 -11.75 -2.89
CA TRP A 34 -15.61 -12.09 -3.75
C TRP A 34 -16.07 -12.94 -4.95
N PRO A 35 -15.88 -12.45 -6.19
CA PRO A 35 -16.43 -13.09 -7.39
C PRO A 35 -15.69 -14.36 -7.83
N VAL A 36 -14.53 -14.65 -7.24
CA VAL A 36 -13.66 -15.76 -7.62
C VAL A 36 -13.52 -16.73 -6.45
N GLU A 37 -13.74 -18.03 -6.69
CA GLU A 37 -13.60 -19.02 -5.64
C GLU A 37 -12.16 -19.06 -5.10
N PRO A 38 -11.95 -18.81 -3.80
CA PRO A 38 -10.62 -18.82 -3.21
C PRO A 38 -10.15 -20.26 -3.01
N THR A 39 -8.92 -20.53 -3.42
CA THR A 39 -8.28 -21.84 -3.26
C THR A 39 -7.87 -22.18 -1.83
N GLY A 40 -8.08 -21.25 -0.89
CA GLY A 40 -7.78 -21.49 0.53
C GLY A 40 -7.85 -20.23 1.39
N PRO A 41 -7.79 -20.43 2.72
CA PRO A 41 -7.97 -19.32 3.67
C PRO A 41 -6.85 -18.27 3.61
N LEU A 42 -5.65 -18.61 3.14
CA LEU A 42 -4.56 -17.64 2.96
C LEU A 42 -4.82 -16.68 1.80
N SER A 43 -5.59 -17.07 0.78
CA SER A 43 -5.98 -16.18 -0.31
C SER A 43 -6.87 -15.03 0.19
N PHE A 44 -7.83 -15.30 1.06
CA PHE A 44 -8.66 -14.26 1.69
C PHE A 44 -7.82 -13.34 2.57
N THR A 45 -6.91 -13.91 3.38
CA THR A 45 -6.04 -13.11 4.25
C THR A 45 -5.12 -12.21 3.42
N LEU A 46 -4.60 -12.69 2.29
CA LEU A 46 -3.81 -11.88 1.36
C LEU A 46 -4.61 -10.68 0.85
N ILE A 47 -5.84 -10.91 0.37
CA ILE A 47 -6.72 -9.83 -0.10
C ILE A 47 -7.01 -8.84 1.03
N GLY A 48 -7.34 -9.35 2.23
CA GLY A 48 -7.55 -8.52 3.42
C GLY A 48 -6.34 -7.66 3.77
N SER A 49 -5.12 -8.19 3.61
CA SER A 49 -3.89 -7.45 3.87
C SER A 49 -3.66 -6.30 2.88
N PHE A 50 -4.03 -6.47 1.61
CA PHE A 50 -4.00 -5.38 0.63
C PHE A 50 -5.02 -4.29 0.95
N PHE A 51 -6.23 -4.65 1.35
CA PHE A 51 -7.22 -3.67 1.81
C PHE A 51 -6.75 -2.91 3.06
N ALA A 52 -6.13 -3.61 4.04
CA ALA A 52 -5.54 -2.98 5.22
C ALA A 52 -4.42 -2.00 4.85
N SER A 53 -3.54 -2.41 3.95
CA SER A 53 -2.45 -1.59 3.41
C SER A 53 -2.99 -0.29 2.77
N ALA A 54 -3.96 -0.41 1.87
CA ALA A 54 -4.56 0.72 1.18
C ALA A 54 -5.33 1.65 2.13
N CYS A 55 -6.03 1.09 3.13
CA CYS A 55 -6.68 1.84 4.20
C CYS A 55 -5.66 2.69 4.96
N VAL A 56 -4.61 2.07 5.47
CA VAL A 56 -3.59 2.75 6.30
C VAL A 56 -2.81 3.78 5.48
N ALA A 57 -2.47 3.48 4.21
CA ALA A 57 -1.83 4.43 3.31
C ALA A 57 -2.69 5.69 3.10
N THR A 58 -4.00 5.51 2.91
CA THR A 58 -4.93 6.63 2.73
C THR A 58 -5.05 7.45 4.02
N LEU A 59 -5.21 6.78 5.17
CA LEU A 59 -5.27 7.43 6.48
C LEU A 59 -3.98 8.19 6.80
N TRP A 60 -2.82 7.66 6.43
CA TRP A 60 -1.54 8.35 6.57
C TRP A 60 -1.53 9.69 5.81
N CYS A 61 -1.94 9.67 4.54
CA CYS A 61 -2.00 10.90 3.73
C CYS A 61 -2.93 11.95 4.33
N LEU A 62 -4.04 11.51 4.95
CA LEU A 62 -4.98 12.39 5.64
C LEU A 62 -4.41 12.93 6.95
N TYR A 63 -3.82 12.06 7.77
CA TYR A 63 -3.21 12.39 9.07
C TYR A 63 -2.08 13.40 8.92
N GLU A 64 -1.14 13.14 8.03
CA GLU A 64 0.00 14.01 7.73
C GLU A 64 -0.38 15.22 6.84
N ARG A 65 -1.63 15.30 6.40
CA ARG A 65 -2.12 16.33 5.47
C ARG A 65 -1.30 16.42 4.18
N GLN A 66 -0.77 15.30 3.73
CA GLN A 66 0.07 15.17 2.54
C GLN A 66 -0.73 14.61 1.36
N VAL A 67 -1.65 15.40 0.83
CA VAL A 67 -2.53 14.99 -0.28
C VAL A 67 -1.75 14.55 -1.52
N GLY A 68 -0.55 15.12 -1.74
CA GLY A 68 0.36 14.69 -2.81
C GLY A 68 0.79 13.22 -2.72
N GLY A 69 0.74 12.61 -1.53
CA GLY A 69 1.00 11.18 -1.33
C GLY A 69 -0.06 10.26 -1.94
N LEU A 70 -1.30 10.74 -2.13
CA LEU A 70 -2.37 9.99 -2.79
C LEU A 70 -2.07 9.66 -4.26
N VAL A 71 -1.13 10.36 -4.88
CA VAL A 71 -0.68 10.05 -6.25
C VAL A 71 -0.07 8.66 -6.34
N GLY A 72 0.74 8.27 -5.35
CA GLY A 72 1.29 6.91 -5.31
C GLY A 72 0.20 5.85 -5.28
N LEU A 73 -0.83 6.06 -4.44
CA LEU A 73 -2.01 5.18 -4.38
C LEU A 73 -2.81 5.18 -5.69
N ALA A 74 -2.95 6.36 -6.33
CA ALA A 74 -3.64 6.43 -7.63
C ALA A 74 -2.91 5.58 -8.69
N LEU A 75 -1.57 5.62 -8.70
CA LEU A 75 -0.77 4.79 -9.61
C LEU A 75 -0.87 3.29 -9.28
N ASP A 76 -0.92 2.94 -7.99
CA ASP A 76 -1.18 1.59 -7.52
C ASP A 76 -2.51 1.06 -8.08
N TYR A 77 -3.61 1.79 -7.83
CA TYR A 77 -4.93 1.42 -8.33
C TYR A 77 -5.02 1.39 -9.87
N LEU A 78 -4.39 2.36 -10.56
CA LEU A 78 -4.32 2.35 -12.01
C LEU A 78 -3.65 1.08 -12.53
N THR A 79 -2.56 0.64 -11.87
CA THR A 79 -1.86 -0.59 -12.25
C THR A 79 -2.72 -1.81 -11.98
N ILE A 80 -3.28 -1.94 -10.77
CA ILE A 80 -4.11 -3.08 -10.37
C ILE A 80 -5.30 -3.24 -11.33
N PHE A 81 -6.12 -2.21 -11.42
CA PHE A 81 -7.35 -2.28 -12.21
C PHE A 81 -7.09 -2.23 -13.72
N GLY A 82 -5.98 -1.60 -14.16
CA GLY A 82 -5.55 -1.65 -15.55
C GLY A 82 -5.16 -3.07 -15.98
N VAL A 83 -4.39 -3.77 -15.15
CA VAL A 83 -4.04 -5.17 -15.40
C VAL A 83 -5.28 -6.05 -15.39
N ILE A 84 -6.16 -5.92 -14.39
CA ILE A 84 -7.42 -6.68 -14.31
C ILE A 84 -8.28 -6.39 -15.55
N ALA A 85 -8.38 -5.14 -16.01
CA ALA A 85 -9.15 -4.79 -17.18
C ALA A 85 -8.64 -5.51 -18.45
N VAL A 86 -7.31 -5.56 -18.62
CA VAL A 86 -6.68 -6.25 -19.76
C VAL A 86 -6.95 -7.76 -19.72
N PHE A 87 -6.84 -8.37 -18.55
CA PHE A 87 -6.98 -9.82 -18.39
C PHE A 87 -8.41 -10.29 -18.11
N SER A 88 -9.38 -9.38 -17.87
CA SER A 88 -10.77 -9.77 -17.60
C SER A 88 -11.40 -10.61 -18.70
N PHE A 89 -11.09 -10.30 -19.95
CA PHE A 89 -11.61 -11.03 -21.10
C PHE A 89 -11.00 -12.43 -21.22
N ASP A 90 -9.75 -12.60 -20.79
CA ASP A 90 -9.05 -13.89 -20.81
C ASP A 90 -9.53 -14.80 -19.67
N LEU A 91 -9.92 -14.21 -18.53
CA LEU A 91 -10.40 -14.94 -17.35
C LEU A 91 -11.79 -15.55 -17.52
N ALA A 92 -12.61 -14.99 -18.38
CA ALA A 92 -14.04 -15.33 -18.42
C ALA A 92 -14.37 -16.60 -19.20
N ASP A 93 -13.42 -17.17 -19.93
CA ASP A 93 -13.55 -18.44 -20.70
C ASP A 93 -14.92 -18.63 -21.38
N GLY A 94 -15.46 -17.54 -21.94
CA GLY A 94 -16.75 -17.52 -22.65
C GLY A 94 -17.99 -17.20 -21.77
N ASP A 95 -17.86 -17.00 -20.46
CA ASP A 95 -18.94 -16.48 -19.63
C ASP A 95 -19.06 -14.96 -19.76
N ASN A 96 -20.04 -14.53 -20.56
CA ASN A 96 -20.25 -13.13 -20.88
C ASN A 96 -20.63 -12.28 -19.65
N ILE A 97 -21.30 -12.84 -18.64
CA ILE A 97 -21.76 -12.10 -17.45
C ILE A 97 -20.55 -11.80 -16.56
N ILE A 98 -19.74 -12.82 -16.27
CA ILE A 98 -18.52 -12.66 -15.45
C ILE A 98 -17.56 -11.68 -16.11
N THR A 99 -17.35 -11.81 -17.43
CA THR A 99 -16.51 -10.86 -18.20
C THR A 99 -16.99 -9.42 -18.07
N VAL A 100 -18.28 -9.18 -18.26
CA VAL A 100 -18.85 -7.83 -18.17
C VAL A 100 -18.70 -7.26 -16.77
N VAL A 101 -18.98 -8.04 -15.73
CA VAL A 101 -18.83 -7.59 -14.34
C VAL A 101 -17.37 -7.29 -14.00
N ALA A 102 -16.45 -8.18 -14.34
CA ALA A 102 -15.02 -7.98 -14.11
C ALA A 102 -14.48 -6.75 -14.86
N ALA A 103 -14.84 -6.59 -16.14
CA ALA A 103 -14.46 -5.42 -16.93
C ALA A 103 -15.06 -4.12 -16.36
N ALA A 104 -16.32 -4.13 -15.93
CA ALA A 104 -16.98 -2.97 -15.34
C ALA A 104 -16.29 -2.55 -14.01
N LEU A 105 -15.94 -3.51 -13.16
CA LEU A 105 -15.20 -3.27 -11.92
C LEU A 105 -13.79 -2.70 -12.21
N ALA A 106 -13.09 -3.28 -13.17
CA ALA A 106 -11.75 -2.84 -13.55
C ALA A 106 -11.77 -1.42 -14.15
N ILE A 107 -12.70 -1.14 -15.08
CA ILE A 107 -12.87 0.19 -15.65
C ILE A 107 -13.27 1.20 -14.58
N GLY A 108 -14.20 0.83 -13.69
CA GLY A 108 -14.60 1.66 -12.56
C GLY A 108 -13.43 2.00 -11.65
N GLY A 109 -12.57 1.03 -11.36
CA GLY A 109 -11.35 1.22 -10.58
C GLY A 109 -10.35 2.15 -11.26
N VAL A 110 -10.12 2.00 -12.58
CA VAL A 110 -9.28 2.90 -13.37
C VAL A 110 -9.83 4.33 -13.34
N LEU A 111 -11.13 4.51 -13.55
CA LEU A 111 -11.78 5.82 -13.47
C LEU A 111 -11.66 6.43 -12.07
N PHE A 112 -11.85 5.62 -11.01
CA PHE A 112 -11.66 6.07 -9.63
C PHE A 112 -10.22 6.53 -9.40
N ALA A 113 -9.21 5.74 -9.79
CA ALA A 113 -7.80 6.10 -9.65
C ALA A 113 -7.46 7.40 -10.37
N THR A 114 -8.00 7.62 -11.57
CA THR A 114 -7.78 8.89 -12.33
C THR A 114 -8.33 10.11 -11.60
N THR A 115 -9.38 9.97 -10.79
CA THR A 115 -9.92 11.07 -9.97
C THR A 115 -8.94 11.56 -8.90
N MET A 116 -7.98 10.73 -8.51
CA MET A 116 -6.95 11.09 -7.53
C MET A 116 -5.72 11.76 -8.14
N LEU A 117 -5.53 11.67 -9.46
CA LEU A 117 -4.38 12.28 -10.15
C LEU A 117 -4.29 13.82 -9.98
N PRO A 118 -5.40 14.61 -9.79
CA PRO A 118 -5.27 16.03 -9.47
C PRO A 118 -4.44 16.32 -8.21
N ALA A 119 -4.27 15.33 -7.32
CA ALA A 119 -3.35 15.42 -6.19
C ALA A 119 -1.89 15.67 -6.60
N LEU A 120 -1.51 15.38 -7.87
CA LEU A 120 -0.21 15.76 -8.46
C LEU A 120 0.10 17.25 -8.34
N ARG A 121 -0.94 18.10 -8.35
CA ARG A 121 -0.80 19.54 -8.22
C ARG A 121 -0.71 20.01 -6.77
N SER A 122 -0.93 19.11 -5.82
CA SER A 122 -0.85 19.42 -4.40
C SER A 122 0.62 19.39 -3.96
N PRO A 123 1.11 20.46 -3.28
CA PRO A 123 2.48 20.48 -2.80
C PRO A 123 2.68 19.42 -1.72
N ILE A 124 3.80 18.74 -1.79
CA ILE A 124 4.33 17.94 -0.67
C ILE A 124 5.01 18.95 0.26
N THR A 125 4.52 19.08 1.47
CA THR A 125 5.01 20.07 2.45
C THR A 125 6.09 19.48 3.37
N ASP A 126 6.07 18.16 3.59
CA ASP A 126 7.12 17.48 4.34
C ASP A 126 8.28 17.09 3.40
N LEU A 127 9.32 17.91 3.42
CA LEU A 127 10.53 17.76 2.60
C LEU A 127 11.64 16.97 3.29
N ARG A 128 11.37 16.33 4.45
CA ARG A 128 12.36 15.44 5.07
C ARG A 128 12.83 14.40 4.05
N PRO A 129 14.15 14.15 3.95
CA PRO A 129 14.66 13.20 2.96
C PRO A 129 14.28 11.78 3.31
N GLN A 130 14.09 10.96 2.30
CA GLN A 130 13.94 9.52 2.46
C GLN A 130 15.20 8.91 3.09
N PRO A 131 15.10 8.12 4.19
CA PRO A 131 16.25 7.44 4.78
C PRO A 131 16.94 6.50 3.77
N ARG A 132 18.29 6.46 3.77
CA ARG A 132 19.06 5.68 2.79
C ARG A 132 18.70 4.19 2.81
N LEU A 133 18.58 3.59 4.00
CA LEU A 133 18.22 2.17 4.10
C LEU A 133 16.82 1.91 3.56
N ALA A 134 15.83 2.76 3.91
CA ALA A 134 14.47 2.64 3.36
C ALA A 134 14.48 2.74 1.82
N ARG A 135 15.29 3.69 1.27
CA ARG A 135 15.42 3.82 -0.19
C ARG A 135 16.01 2.58 -0.85
N LEU A 136 17.08 2.01 -0.30
CA LEU A 136 17.69 0.77 -0.82
C LEU A 136 16.73 -0.41 -0.72
N SER A 137 16.02 -0.53 0.40
CA SER A 137 14.98 -1.55 0.58
C SER A 137 13.86 -1.40 -0.45
N PHE A 138 13.40 -0.18 -0.71
CA PHE A 138 12.37 0.07 -1.72
C PHE A 138 12.84 -0.30 -3.13
N ILE A 139 14.10 -0.01 -3.48
CA ILE A 139 14.67 -0.46 -4.76
C ILE A 139 14.61 -1.99 -4.86
N GLY A 140 15.11 -2.70 -3.85
CA GLY A 140 15.05 -4.16 -3.82
C GLY A 140 13.62 -4.68 -3.86
N SER A 141 12.70 -4.06 -3.10
CA SER A 141 11.29 -4.43 -3.07
C SER A 141 10.59 -4.22 -4.42
N VAL A 142 10.89 -3.14 -5.15
CA VAL A 142 10.32 -2.91 -6.49
C VAL A 142 10.71 -4.05 -7.43
N PHE A 143 11.99 -4.45 -7.47
CA PHE A 143 12.42 -5.58 -8.30
C PHE A 143 11.76 -6.89 -7.89
N TRP A 144 11.66 -7.14 -6.58
CA TRP A 144 10.99 -8.31 -6.03
C TRP A 144 9.50 -8.36 -6.41
N LEU A 145 8.78 -7.27 -6.15
CA LEU A 145 7.33 -7.17 -6.42
C LEU A 145 7.01 -7.28 -7.91
N VAL A 146 7.83 -6.65 -8.77
CA VAL A 146 7.70 -6.81 -10.22
C VAL A 146 7.94 -8.26 -10.63
N GLY A 147 9.02 -8.89 -10.13
CA GLY A 147 9.33 -10.29 -10.44
C GLY A 147 8.21 -11.23 -10.02
N VAL A 148 7.72 -11.12 -8.76
CA VAL A 148 6.61 -11.92 -8.24
C VAL A 148 5.32 -11.61 -9.00
N GLY A 149 5.01 -10.34 -9.26
CA GLY A 149 3.80 -9.93 -9.97
C GLY A 149 3.76 -10.49 -11.39
N VAL A 150 4.85 -10.37 -12.14
CA VAL A 150 4.94 -10.95 -13.49
C VAL A 150 4.85 -12.48 -13.46
N ALA A 151 5.54 -13.14 -12.52
CA ALA A 151 5.48 -14.59 -12.37
C ALA A 151 4.05 -15.07 -12.10
N LEU A 152 3.29 -14.34 -11.26
CA LEU A 152 1.89 -14.64 -10.99
C LEU A 152 0.99 -14.42 -12.22
N LEU A 153 1.22 -13.36 -13.00
CA LEU A 153 0.49 -13.16 -14.28
C LEU A 153 0.76 -14.31 -15.26
N LEU A 154 1.94 -14.91 -15.20
CA LEU A 154 2.31 -16.10 -15.96
C LEU A 154 1.87 -17.41 -15.28
N LYS A 155 1.02 -17.32 -14.24
CA LYS A 155 0.47 -18.45 -13.47
C LYS A 155 1.54 -19.35 -12.81
N ALA A 156 2.72 -18.77 -12.50
CA ALA A 156 3.77 -19.49 -11.81
C ALA A 156 3.47 -19.65 -10.31
N LYS A 157 3.82 -20.80 -9.73
CA LYS A 157 3.61 -21.14 -8.32
C LYS A 157 4.65 -20.48 -7.41
N VAL A 158 4.57 -19.16 -7.24
CA VAL A 158 5.53 -18.39 -6.42
C VAL A 158 5.03 -18.09 -5.00
N LEU A 159 3.71 -18.16 -4.75
CA LEU A 159 3.16 -18.02 -3.41
C LEU A 159 3.26 -19.33 -2.62
N PRO A 160 3.25 -19.28 -1.27
CA PRO A 160 3.37 -20.47 -0.43
C PRO A 160 2.07 -21.28 -0.30
N TRP A 161 1.12 -21.08 -1.18
CA TRP A 161 -0.12 -21.87 -1.31
C TRP A 161 -0.59 -21.88 -2.76
N PRO A 162 -1.40 -22.90 -3.15
CA PRO A 162 -1.94 -22.97 -4.50
C PRO A 162 -2.92 -21.80 -4.76
N LEU A 163 -2.90 -21.28 -5.97
CA LEU A 163 -3.86 -20.29 -6.48
C LEU A 163 -4.60 -20.86 -7.69
N SER A 164 -5.86 -20.45 -7.89
CA SER A 164 -6.50 -20.58 -9.22
C SER A 164 -5.84 -19.63 -10.21
N ASP A 165 -6.08 -19.83 -11.49
CA ASP A 165 -5.55 -18.99 -12.56
C ASP A 165 -6.00 -17.53 -12.38
N GLU A 166 -7.27 -17.33 -12.03
CA GLU A 166 -7.88 -16.03 -11.79
C GLU A 166 -7.24 -15.32 -10.57
N LEU A 167 -7.10 -16.05 -9.45
CA LEU A 167 -6.47 -15.49 -8.26
C LEU A 167 -4.98 -15.18 -8.48
N SER A 168 -4.32 -15.95 -9.35
CA SER A 168 -2.93 -15.68 -9.72
C SER A 168 -2.82 -14.35 -10.45
N VAL A 169 -3.70 -14.07 -11.42
CA VAL A 169 -3.71 -12.79 -12.15
C VAL A 169 -4.07 -11.62 -11.22
N ILE A 170 -5.10 -11.79 -10.38
CA ILE A 170 -5.49 -10.75 -9.41
C ILE A 170 -4.33 -10.47 -8.44
N SER A 171 -3.73 -11.51 -7.87
CA SER A 171 -2.58 -11.35 -6.97
C SER A 171 -1.40 -10.69 -7.69
N GLY A 172 -1.11 -11.10 -8.92
CA GLY A 172 -0.07 -10.48 -9.75
C GLY A 172 -0.29 -8.99 -9.95
N SER A 173 -1.54 -8.59 -10.22
CA SER A 173 -1.91 -7.17 -10.36
C SER A 173 -1.66 -6.39 -9.06
N LEU A 174 -2.00 -6.96 -7.90
CA LEU A 174 -1.78 -6.36 -6.59
C LEU A 174 -0.27 -6.14 -6.31
N PHE A 175 0.58 -7.14 -6.60
CA PHE A 175 2.03 -7.00 -6.46
C PHE A 175 2.61 -5.94 -7.41
N LEU A 176 2.15 -5.87 -8.66
CA LEU A 176 2.56 -4.84 -9.61
C LEU A 176 2.10 -3.44 -9.18
N GLY A 177 0.89 -3.33 -8.64
CA GLY A 177 0.40 -2.09 -8.05
C GLY A 177 1.30 -1.61 -6.92
N ALA A 178 1.59 -2.49 -5.95
CA ALA A 178 2.52 -2.17 -4.87
C ALA A 178 3.92 -1.77 -5.37
N ALA A 179 4.40 -2.38 -6.47
CA ALA A 179 5.66 -1.97 -7.10
C ALA A 179 5.60 -0.55 -7.65
N THR A 180 4.50 -0.15 -8.30
CA THR A 180 4.32 1.22 -8.80
C THR A 180 4.18 2.23 -7.66
N TYR A 181 3.52 1.85 -6.56
CA TYR A 181 3.43 2.66 -5.35
C TYR A 181 4.82 2.96 -4.77
N LEU A 182 5.67 1.93 -4.59
CA LEU A 182 7.06 2.12 -4.15
C LEU A 182 7.90 2.90 -5.15
N GLY A 183 7.73 2.62 -6.44
CA GLY A 183 8.42 3.32 -7.52
C GLY A 183 8.16 4.82 -7.49
N TYR A 184 6.93 5.25 -7.19
CA TYR A 184 6.59 6.67 -7.01
C TYR A 184 7.41 7.31 -5.88
N SER A 185 7.61 6.62 -4.75
CA SER A 185 8.45 7.14 -3.67
C SER A 185 9.92 7.27 -4.04
N LEU A 186 10.42 6.37 -4.89
CA LEU A 186 11.80 6.47 -5.40
C LEU A 186 11.97 7.66 -6.35
N LEU A 187 10.94 8.00 -7.13
CA LEU A 187 10.92 9.17 -8.02
C LEU A 187 10.71 10.48 -7.26
N ARG A 188 10.01 10.44 -6.13
CA ARG A 188 9.73 11.58 -5.24
C ARG A 188 10.22 11.27 -3.82
N PRO A 189 11.56 11.22 -3.59
CA PRO A 189 12.16 10.72 -2.36
C PRO A 189 11.97 11.71 -1.20
N SER A 190 10.81 11.64 -0.54
CA SER A 190 10.47 12.42 0.64
C SER A 190 9.92 11.51 1.74
N TRP A 191 10.03 11.94 2.99
CA TRP A 191 9.43 11.20 4.11
C TRP A 191 7.90 11.12 3.99
N ALA A 192 7.27 12.16 3.46
CA ALA A 192 5.82 12.18 3.22
C ALA A 192 5.34 10.95 2.43
N ASN A 193 6.08 10.57 1.38
CA ASN A 193 5.77 9.37 0.59
C ASN A 193 6.24 8.08 1.31
N THR A 194 7.47 8.09 1.81
CA THR A 194 8.10 6.91 2.43
C THR A 194 7.35 6.44 3.67
N GLY A 195 6.95 7.37 4.56
CA GLY A 195 6.23 7.05 5.79
C GLY A 195 4.89 6.37 5.52
N GLY A 196 4.13 6.86 4.54
CA GLY A 196 2.86 6.25 4.14
C GLY A 196 3.02 4.84 3.59
N GLN A 197 4.07 4.60 2.83
CA GLN A 197 4.37 3.27 2.29
C GLN A 197 4.84 2.29 3.37
N LEU A 198 5.69 2.74 4.29
CA LEU A 198 6.10 1.90 5.43
C LEU A 198 4.90 1.58 6.34
N ALA A 199 3.99 2.53 6.57
CA ALA A 199 2.77 2.29 7.35
C ALA A 199 1.84 1.30 6.65
N ALA A 200 1.70 1.42 5.32
CA ALA A 200 0.94 0.50 4.50
C ALA A 200 1.51 -0.93 4.56
N PHE A 201 2.83 -1.07 4.40
CA PHE A 201 3.50 -2.37 4.53
C PHE A 201 3.37 -2.96 5.93
N LEU A 202 3.50 -2.14 6.97
CA LEU A 202 3.31 -2.63 8.32
C LEU A 202 1.90 -3.19 8.55
N ALA A 203 0.87 -2.53 7.99
CA ALA A 203 -0.50 -3.03 8.06
C ALA A 203 -0.66 -4.35 7.31
N TYR A 204 -0.08 -4.47 6.12
CA TYR A 204 -0.01 -5.69 5.34
C TYR A 204 0.66 -6.83 6.13
N ASP A 205 1.82 -6.56 6.69
CA ASP A 205 2.63 -7.52 7.44
C ASP A 205 1.90 -8.01 8.70
N VAL A 206 1.27 -7.09 9.45
CA VAL A 206 0.50 -7.43 10.67
C VAL A 206 -0.65 -8.38 10.38
N VAL A 207 -1.35 -8.19 9.26
CA VAL A 207 -2.47 -9.07 8.87
C VAL A 207 -1.95 -10.46 8.48
N LEU A 208 -0.82 -10.54 7.79
CA LEU A 208 -0.31 -11.81 7.25
C LEU A 208 0.58 -12.60 8.20
N ILE A 209 1.28 -11.94 9.12
CA ILE A 209 2.31 -12.60 9.93
C ILE A 209 1.75 -13.78 10.74
N TYR A 210 0.62 -13.59 11.41
CA TYR A 210 0.02 -14.63 12.24
C TYR A 210 -0.46 -15.85 11.40
N PRO A 211 -1.27 -15.69 10.34
CA PRO A 211 -1.71 -16.81 9.50
C PRO A 211 -0.56 -17.56 8.82
N LEU A 212 0.51 -16.87 8.44
CA LEU A 212 1.68 -17.54 7.85
C LEU A 212 2.41 -18.39 8.87
N PHE A 213 2.70 -17.85 10.06
CA PHE A 213 3.43 -18.61 11.09
C PHE A 213 2.62 -19.79 11.64
N THR A 214 1.32 -19.66 11.80
CA THR A 214 0.47 -20.78 12.29
C THR A 214 0.33 -21.91 11.30
N ARG A 215 0.58 -21.67 10.01
CA ARG A 215 0.46 -22.68 8.95
C ARG A 215 1.79 -23.29 8.50
N LEU A 216 2.91 -22.82 9.06
CA LEU A 216 4.24 -23.36 8.77
C LEU A 216 4.31 -24.92 8.85
N PRO A 217 3.68 -25.59 9.85
CA PRO A 217 3.75 -27.04 9.97
C PRO A 217 2.99 -27.78 8.86
N ASP A 218 1.92 -27.17 8.32
CA ASP A 218 0.93 -27.85 7.48
C ASP A 218 1.15 -27.62 5.97
N VAL A 219 2.23 -26.91 5.61
CA VAL A 219 2.51 -26.58 4.19
C VAL A 219 3.19 -27.75 3.49
N ASP A 220 2.66 -28.10 2.32
CA ASP A 220 3.22 -29.10 1.44
C ASP A 220 4.70 -28.81 1.12
N SER A 221 5.48 -29.88 0.99
CA SER A 221 6.94 -29.77 0.74
C SER A 221 7.28 -28.90 -0.49
N GLU A 222 6.42 -28.89 -1.49
CA GLU A 222 6.54 -28.08 -2.72
C GLU A 222 6.58 -26.56 -2.41
N PHE A 223 5.81 -26.10 -1.42
CA PHE A 223 5.69 -24.67 -1.09
C PHE A 223 6.58 -24.20 0.07
N ARG A 224 7.33 -25.07 0.71
CA ARG A 224 8.14 -24.72 1.90
C ARG A 224 9.16 -23.62 1.64
N ILE A 225 9.84 -23.66 0.50
CA ILE A 225 10.85 -22.64 0.14
C ILE A 225 10.15 -21.29 -0.05
N ASN A 226 9.01 -21.27 -0.77
CA ASN A 226 8.24 -20.06 -1.00
C ASN A 226 7.75 -19.46 0.33
N LEU A 227 7.28 -20.33 1.25
CA LEU A 227 6.83 -19.90 2.57
C LEU A 227 7.96 -19.29 3.39
N PHE A 228 9.15 -19.92 3.38
CA PHE A 228 10.31 -19.40 4.09
C PHE A 228 10.73 -18.03 3.54
N VAL A 229 10.86 -17.90 2.21
CA VAL A 229 11.25 -16.65 1.55
C VAL A 229 10.21 -15.56 1.82
N TYR A 230 8.92 -15.89 1.68
CA TYR A 230 7.83 -14.94 1.90
C TYR A 230 7.78 -14.45 3.35
N SER A 231 7.91 -15.37 4.31
CA SER A 231 7.96 -15.04 5.74
C SER A 231 9.17 -14.16 6.10
N ALA A 232 10.33 -14.43 5.50
CA ALA A 232 11.53 -13.61 5.70
C ALA A 232 11.34 -12.19 5.16
N VAL A 233 10.71 -12.03 3.99
CA VAL A 233 10.40 -10.71 3.41
C VAL A 233 9.44 -9.94 4.30
N ILE A 234 8.36 -10.58 4.78
CA ILE A 234 7.39 -9.95 5.69
C ILE A 234 8.06 -9.55 7.01
N ALA A 235 8.85 -10.43 7.61
CA ALA A 235 9.55 -10.11 8.85
C ALA A 235 10.51 -8.91 8.67
N TYR A 236 11.28 -8.89 7.57
CA TYR A 236 12.15 -7.78 7.24
C TYR A 236 11.38 -6.48 7.04
N SER A 237 10.28 -6.51 6.28
CA SER A 237 9.40 -5.38 6.01
C SER A 237 8.83 -4.81 7.31
N ALA A 238 8.27 -5.67 8.17
CA ALA A 238 7.71 -5.29 9.46
C ALA A 238 8.77 -4.64 10.39
N LEU A 239 9.99 -5.21 10.45
CA LEU A 239 11.08 -4.65 11.23
C LEU A 239 11.51 -3.28 10.71
N LEU A 240 11.67 -3.13 9.39
CA LEU A 240 12.03 -1.88 8.75
C LEU A 240 10.99 -0.79 9.01
N ALA A 241 9.71 -1.12 8.81
CA ALA A 241 8.60 -0.20 9.04
C ALA A 241 8.51 0.20 10.52
N THR A 242 8.56 -0.77 11.44
CA THR A 242 8.54 -0.52 12.89
C THR A 242 9.69 0.38 13.31
N TYR A 243 10.91 0.12 12.82
CA TYR A 243 12.07 0.93 13.15
C TYR A 243 11.87 2.39 12.75
N TYR A 244 11.49 2.66 11.50
CA TYR A 244 11.36 4.04 11.04
C TYR A 244 10.11 4.75 11.55
N LEU A 245 9.02 4.04 11.76
CA LEU A 245 7.77 4.65 12.23
C LEU A 245 7.74 4.87 13.75
N LEU A 246 8.44 4.05 14.54
CA LEU A 246 8.32 4.08 15.99
C LEU A 246 9.63 4.38 16.72
N VAL A 247 10.80 3.99 16.16
CA VAL A 247 12.08 4.02 16.87
C VAL A 247 12.96 5.19 16.44
N ASP A 248 13.16 5.41 15.14
CA ASP A 248 14.07 6.45 14.64
C ASP A 248 13.55 7.86 15.03
N PRO A 249 14.31 8.64 15.84
CA PRO A 249 13.88 9.97 16.29
C PRO A 249 13.61 10.97 15.16
N ARG A 250 14.17 10.74 13.97
CA ARG A 250 14.05 11.64 12.81
C ARG A 250 12.77 11.42 12.01
N THR A 251 12.14 10.25 12.19
CA THR A 251 11.05 9.80 11.32
C THR A 251 9.84 9.29 12.10
N ARG A 252 10.00 8.95 13.38
CA ARG A 252 8.93 8.40 14.22
C ARG A 252 7.67 9.27 14.22
N VAL A 253 6.52 8.62 14.24
CA VAL A 253 5.20 9.25 14.21
C VAL A 253 4.93 10.03 15.51
N PHE A 254 5.32 9.45 16.66
CA PHE A 254 5.07 10.03 17.97
C PHE A 254 6.31 10.74 18.50
N GLY A 255 6.12 12.00 18.96
CA GLY A 255 7.17 12.77 19.61
C GLY A 255 8.24 13.31 18.68
N TYR A 256 7.94 13.48 17.38
CA TYR A 256 8.79 14.21 16.47
C TYR A 256 8.78 15.71 16.85
N VAL A 257 9.94 16.24 17.23
CA VAL A 257 10.13 17.68 17.45
C VAL A 257 10.73 18.25 16.17
N SER A 258 9.98 19.11 15.47
CA SER A 258 10.50 19.78 14.29
C SER A 258 11.74 20.59 14.65
N PRO A 259 12.86 20.46 13.90
CA PRO A 259 14.05 21.28 14.13
C PRO A 259 13.77 22.81 14.06
N VAL A 260 12.72 23.20 13.33
CA VAL A 260 12.29 24.62 13.22
C VAL A 260 11.70 25.12 14.54
N ALA A 261 11.07 24.26 15.33
CA ALA A 261 10.52 24.65 16.65
C ALA A 261 11.60 24.80 17.71
N ALA A 262 12.82 24.31 17.46
CA ALA A 262 13.95 24.39 18.37
C ALA A 262 14.84 25.64 18.14
N LEU A 263 14.54 26.46 17.14
CA LEU A 263 15.25 27.73 16.96
C LEU A 263 14.78 28.68 18.09
N PRO A 264 15.69 29.21 18.90
CA PRO A 264 15.32 30.22 19.87
C PRO A 264 14.67 31.38 19.13
N SER A 265 13.52 31.84 19.62
CA SER A 265 12.87 33.03 19.12
C SER A 265 13.91 34.16 19.08
N SER A 266 14.14 34.67 17.88
CA SER A 266 15.08 35.79 17.71
C SER A 266 14.79 36.84 18.78
N PRO A 267 15.78 37.38 19.49
CA PRO A 267 15.54 38.42 20.47
C PRO A 267 14.83 39.56 19.76
N PRO A 268 13.84 40.19 20.42
CA PRO A 268 13.15 41.34 19.83
C PRO A 268 14.21 42.38 19.43
N PHE A 269 14.17 42.83 18.19
CA PHE A 269 15.00 43.88 17.68
C PHE A 269 14.96 45.02 18.71
N ALA A 270 16.07 45.24 19.40
CA ALA A 270 16.23 46.44 20.22
C ALA A 270 16.09 47.65 19.30
N GLY A 271 14.95 48.32 19.39
CA GLY A 271 14.65 49.47 18.60
C GLY A 271 15.76 50.49 18.73
N GLY A 272 16.24 50.97 17.57
CA GLY A 272 17.22 52.03 17.51
C GLY A 272 16.73 53.23 18.32
N GLN A 273 17.54 53.66 19.27
CA GLN A 273 17.40 54.95 19.90
C GLN A 273 17.69 56.01 18.82
N ASP A 274 16.66 56.79 18.47
CA ASP A 274 16.81 58.04 17.77
C ASP A 274 17.73 58.93 18.59
N SER A 275 18.94 59.17 18.12
CA SER A 275 19.80 60.25 18.56
C SER A 275 19.48 61.48 17.75
N SER A 276 18.46 62.24 18.18
CA SER A 276 18.32 63.62 17.85
C SER A 276 19.28 64.42 18.73
N GLY A 277 20.28 65.00 18.12
CA GLY A 277 21.19 66.03 18.66
C GLY A 277 21.74 66.86 17.52
#